data_5d95e54fc33a7845c5fff769069f8c4e
#
_entry.id   5d95e54fc33a7845c5fff769069f8c4e
#
_cell.length_a   1.000
_cell.length_b   1.000
_cell.length_c   1.000
_cell.angle_alpha   90.00
_cell.angle_beta   90.00
_cell.angle_gamma   90.00
#
_symmetry.space_group_name_H-M   'P 1'
#
loop_
_entity.id
_entity.type
_entity.pdbx_description
1 polymer ?
#
loop_
_entity_poly.entity_id
_entity_poly.type
_entity_poly.pdbx_seq_one_letter_code
_entity_poly.pdbx_strand_id
1 'polypeptide(L)'
;MDNLLASIGRHGYSLLALVVFLEAIGLPMPAALALLTAGAASAYGKLNPLIVLGISVLSIVLGDSVLFVVGRYTGWSLLGLLCRLSANPESCIQRSAESFYRRGRVTLVVAKFIPGINTMAPPLAGSMKMRPQQFLQLYLAGACLYVLAYGGLGFVFSDLMRSITHSLQSAGHAMEIVVALGIAGYVLYRIWLYQKYRPYKVVPRIPVEEAARRLTSNNGILLVDVRSHGYYDEAASRIKGSIRIEPNNLAEEIKNLPKDKEIYLYCT
;
A
#
# COMPACT_ATOMS: atom_id res chain seq x y z
N MET A 1 -16.14 -2.61 34.60
CA MET A 1 -15.72 -3.66 33.63
C MET A 1 -16.94 -4.22 32.87
N ASP A 2 -18.06 -4.42 33.51
CA ASP A 2 -19.29 -4.93 32.89
C ASP A 2 -19.87 -4.03 31.79
N ASN A 3 -19.75 -2.72 31.92
CA ASN A 3 -20.18 -1.77 30.88
C ASN A 3 -19.37 -1.82 29.61
N LEU A 4 -18.05 -2.07 29.69
CA LEU A 4 -17.18 -2.25 28.52
C LEU A 4 -17.46 -3.58 27.81
N LEU A 5 -17.69 -4.64 28.59
CA LEU A 5 -18.01 -5.96 28.07
C LEU A 5 -19.42 -6.00 27.45
N ALA A 6 -20.38 -5.26 28.04
CA ALA A 6 -21.72 -5.07 27.47
C ALA A 6 -21.68 -4.21 26.18
N SER A 7 -20.81 -3.21 26.13
CA SER A 7 -20.61 -2.39 24.93
C SER A 7 -19.98 -3.18 23.78
N ILE A 8 -19.03 -4.08 24.09
CA ILE A 8 -18.46 -5.01 23.08
C ILE A 8 -19.52 -5.96 22.54
N GLY A 9 -20.41 -6.45 23.40
CA GLY A 9 -21.54 -7.31 22.98
C GLY A 9 -22.56 -6.58 22.09
N ARG A 10 -22.81 -5.29 22.32
CA ARG A 10 -23.77 -4.49 21.55
C ARG A 10 -23.19 -3.85 20.29
N HIS A 11 -21.95 -3.39 20.35
CA HIS A 11 -21.31 -2.62 19.27
C HIS A 11 -20.10 -3.32 18.64
N GLY A 12 -19.73 -4.53 19.11
CA GLY A 12 -18.54 -5.23 18.64
C GLY A 12 -18.54 -5.49 17.14
N TYR A 13 -19.69 -5.88 16.60
CA TYR A 13 -19.84 -6.10 15.16
C TYR A 13 -19.73 -4.81 14.34
N SER A 14 -20.39 -3.74 14.79
CA SER A 14 -20.35 -2.46 14.08
C SER A 14 -18.99 -1.78 14.17
N LEU A 15 -18.34 -1.86 15.32
CA LEU A 15 -16.97 -1.36 15.48
C LEU A 15 -15.98 -2.15 14.61
N LEU A 16 -16.07 -3.48 14.61
CA LEU A 16 -15.26 -4.35 13.74
C LEU A 16 -15.47 -4.00 12.28
N ALA A 17 -16.74 -3.91 11.83
CA ALA A 17 -17.09 -3.55 10.47
C ALA A 17 -16.50 -2.19 10.07
N LEU A 18 -16.63 -1.20 10.94
CA LEU A 18 -16.12 0.16 10.70
C LEU A 18 -14.60 0.17 10.57
N VAL A 19 -13.86 -0.44 11.52
CA VAL A 19 -12.40 -0.46 11.52
C VAL A 19 -11.87 -1.18 10.27
N VAL A 20 -12.45 -2.33 9.95
CA VAL A 20 -12.05 -3.14 8.78
C VAL A 20 -12.38 -2.41 7.47
N PHE A 21 -13.52 -1.74 7.40
CA PHE A 21 -13.92 -0.94 6.23
C PHE A 21 -13.01 0.28 6.04
N LEU A 22 -12.72 1.01 7.11
CA LEU A 22 -11.83 2.18 7.06
C LEU A 22 -10.41 1.80 6.61
N GLU A 23 -9.90 0.67 7.10
CA GLU A 23 -8.61 0.14 6.62
C GLU A 23 -8.68 -0.22 5.14
N ALA A 24 -9.77 -0.85 4.69
CA ALA A 24 -9.96 -1.25 3.31
C ALA A 24 -9.99 -0.06 2.33
N ILE A 25 -10.54 1.09 2.73
CA ILE A 25 -10.49 2.32 1.92
C ILE A 25 -9.16 3.09 2.01
N GLY A 26 -8.16 2.54 2.72
CA GLY A 26 -6.79 3.09 2.74
C GLY A 26 -6.43 3.91 3.97
N LEU A 27 -7.28 3.98 4.99
CA LEU A 27 -6.94 4.62 6.25
C LEU A 27 -6.01 3.69 7.08
N PRO A 28 -5.02 4.23 7.80
CA PRO A 28 -4.08 3.44 8.58
C PRO A 28 -4.73 2.92 9.88
N MET A 29 -5.68 2.01 9.74
CA MET A 29 -6.37 1.37 10.85
C MET A 29 -5.80 -0.04 11.12
N PRO A 30 -5.70 -0.48 12.37
CA PRO A 30 -5.15 -1.79 12.73
C PRO A 30 -6.22 -2.91 12.61
N ALA A 31 -6.72 -3.17 11.40
CA ALA A 31 -7.77 -4.19 11.19
C ALA A 31 -7.31 -5.59 11.60
N ALA A 32 -6.03 -5.94 11.42
CA ALA A 32 -5.49 -7.22 11.88
C ALA A 32 -5.68 -7.41 13.40
N LEU A 33 -5.44 -6.36 14.20
CA LEU A 33 -5.67 -6.40 15.65
C LEU A 33 -7.16 -6.49 15.96
N ALA A 34 -8.02 -5.79 15.23
CA ALA A 34 -9.47 -5.89 15.40
C ALA A 34 -9.98 -7.31 15.09
N LEU A 35 -9.44 -7.97 14.07
CA LEU A 35 -9.77 -9.36 13.73
C LEU A 35 -9.26 -10.35 14.78
N LEU A 36 -8.04 -10.16 15.30
CA LEU A 36 -7.49 -10.98 16.39
C LEU A 36 -8.38 -10.88 17.65
N THR A 37 -8.75 -9.66 18.03
CA THR A 37 -9.61 -9.43 19.22
C THR A 37 -11.02 -9.96 19.02
N ALA A 38 -11.60 -9.83 17.82
CA ALA A 38 -12.90 -10.39 17.49
C ALA A 38 -12.87 -11.92 17.46
N GLY A 39 -11.79 -12.53 16.97
CA GLY A 39 -11.56 -13.97 17.03
C GLY A 39 -11.49 -14.49 18.47
N ALA A 40 -10.71 -13.83 19.32
CA ALA A 40 -10.63 -14.16 20.75
C ALA A 40 -11.99 -13.99 21.45
N ALA A 41 -12.73 -12.91 21.17
CA ALA A 41 -14.07 -12.70 21.71
C ALA A 41 -15.06 -13.79 21.25
N SER A 42 -14.87 -14.32 20.05
CA SER A 42 -15.66 -15.45 19.52
C SER A 42 -15.38 -16.75 20.25
N ALA A 43 -14.13 -17.00 20.64
CA ALA A 43 -13.75 -18.18 21.43
C ALA A 43 -14.44 -18.20 22.81
N TYR A 44 -14.66 -17.02 23.39
CA TYR A 44 -15.40 -16.87 24.67
C TYR A 44 -16.93 -16.79 24.49
N GLY A 45 -17.46 -17.07 23.30
CA GLY A 45 -18.89 -17.04 23.03
C GLY A 45 -19.56 -15.67 23.07
N LYS A 46 -18.75 -14.58 23.08
CA LYS A 46 -19.29 -13.20 23.10
C LYS A 46 -19.69 -12.72 21.71
N LEU A 47 -19.06 -13.22 20.67
CA LEU A 47 -19.37 -12.95 19.28
C LEU A 47 -19.57 -14.28 18.53
N ASN A 48 -20.44 -14.28 17.54
CA ASN A 48 -20.59 -15.44 16.67
C ASN A 48 -19.49 -15.42 15.59
N PRO A 49 -18.66 -16.48 15.49
CA PRO A 49 -17.53 -16.49 14.55
C PRO A 49 -17.95 -16.39 13.08
N LEU A 50 -19.12 -16.93 12.72
CA LEU A 50 -19.64 -16.86 11.35
C LEU A 50 -20.08 -15.42 10.99
N ILE A 51 -20.69 -14.73 11.96
CA ILE A 51 -21.09 -13.32 11.76
C ILE A 51 -19.83 -12.44 11.66
N VAL A 52 -18.83 -12.66 12.52
CA VAL A 52 -17.53 -11.99 12.45
C VAL A 52 -16.89 -12.17 11.09
N LEU A 53 -16.84 -13.41 10.58
CA LEU A 53 -16.31 -13.74 9.26
C LEU A 53 -17.09 -12.98 8.17
N GLY A 54 -18.40 -13.12 8.16
CA GLY A 54 -19.26 -12.51 7.11
C GLY A 54 -19.17 -11.01 7.06
N ILE A 55 -19.28 -10.33 8.21
CA ILE A 55 -19.21 -8.86 8.30
C ILE A 55 -17.81 -8.37 7.89
N SER A 56 -16.75 -9.02 8.37
CA SER A 56 -15.38 -8.60 8.05
C SER A 56 -15.08 -8.77 6.55
N VAL A 57 -15.42 -9.90 5.97
CA VAL A 57 -15.24 -10.14 4.53
C VAL A 57 -16.05 -9.15 3.71
N LEU A 58 -17.30 -8.90 4.09
CA LEU A 58 -18.16 -7.92 3.41
C LEU A 58 -17.56 -6.51 3.49
N SER A 59 -17.10 -6.08 4.67
CA SER A 59 -16.47 -4.77 4.86
C SER A 59 -15.22 -4.60 4.02
N ILE A 60 -14.35 -5.63 3.97
CA ILE A 60 -13.16 -5.65 3.11
C ILE A 60 -13.55 -5.49 1.64
N VAL A 61 -14.45 -6.37 1.17
CA VAL A 61 -14.82 -6.40 -0.25
C VAL A 61 -15.49 -5.08 -0.68
N LEU A 62 -16.33 -4.50 0.16
CA LEU A 62 -16.95 -3.21 -0.11
C LEU A 62 -15.92 -2.07 -0.19
N GLY A 63 -15.04 -1.95 0.81
CA GLY A 63 -14.03 -0.89 0.85
C GLY A 63 -13.04 -0.99 -0.32
N ASP A 64 -12.53 -2.17 -0.59
CA ASP A 64 -11.59 -2.39 -1.68
C ASP A 64 -12.24 -2.28 -3.06
N SER A 65 -13.55 -2.61 -3.18
CA SER A 65 -14.31 -2.38 -4.42
C SER A 65 -14.45 -0.89 -4.73
N VAL A 66 -14.62 -0.05 -3.71
CA VAL A 66 -14.62 1.41 -3.89
C VAL A 66 -13.28 1.86 -4.46
N LEU A 67 -12.15 1.41 -3.89
CA LEU A 67 -10.81 1.75 -4.40
C LEU A 67 -10.57 1.20 -5.81
N PHE A 68 -11.06 0.00 -6.12
CA PHE A 68 -10.99 -0.58 -7.46
C PHE A 68 -11.73 0.29 -8.49
N VAL A 69 -12.97 0.69 -8.17
CA VAL A 69 -13.78 1.53 -9.04
C VAL A 69 -13.15 2.90 -9.23
N VAL A 70 -12.74 3.54 -8.14
CA VAL A 70 -12.06 4.84 -8.21
C VAL A 70 -10.77 4.72 -9.04
N GLY A 71 -9.94 3.69 -8.81
CA GLY A 71 -8.74 3.43 -9.60
C GLY A 71 -9.02 3.22 -11.09
N ARG A 72 -10.15 2.61 -11.44
CA ARG A 72 -10.58 2.39 -12.83
C ARG A 72 -10.88 3.69 -13.56
N TYR A 73 -11.45 4.69 -12.88
CA TYR A 73 -11.80 5.98 -13.48
C TYR A 73 -10.67 7.00 -13.39
N THR A 74 -9.92 7.03 -12.28
CA THR A 74 -8.85 8.00 -12.05
C THR A 74 -7.48 7.53 -12.56
N GLY A 75 -7.35 6.25 -12.91
CA GLY A 75 -6.12 5.67 -13.40
C GLY A 75 -4.96 5.82 -12.39
N TRP A 76 -3.79 6.22 -12.89
CA TRP A 76 -2.57 6.36 -12.09
C TRP A 76 -2.56 7.53 -11.10
N SER A 77 -3.46 8.51 -11.27
CA SER A 77 -3.53 9.69 -10.41
C SER A 77 -3.84 9.33 -8.95
N LEU A 78 -4.75 8.36 -8.74
CA LEU A 78 -5.07 7.88 -7.39
C LEU A 78 -3.87 7.19 -6.73
N LEU A 79 -3.13 6.37 -7.48
CA LEU A 79 -1.91 5.72 -7.00
C LEU A 79 -0.89 6.75 -6.54
N GLY A 80 -0.70 7.82 -7.32
CA GLY A 80 0.17 8.94 -6.95
C GLY A 80 -0.28 9.61 -5.66
N LEU A 81 -1.58 9.81 -5.45
CA LEU A 81 -2.13 10.39 -4.22
C LEU A 81 -1.88 9.48 -3.00
N LEU A 82 -2.22 8.21 -3.11
CA LEU A 82 -2.02 7.23 -2.04
C LEU A 82 -0.55 7.04 -1.69
N CYS A 83 0.32 7.01 -2.70
CA CYS A 83 1.76 6.89 -2.48
C CYS A 83 2.39 8.17 -1.90
N ARG A 84 1.76 9.35 -2.01
CA ARG A 84 2.23 10.58 -1.33
C ARG A 84 2.26 10.43 0.20
N LEU A 85 1.43 9.56 0.75
CA LEU A 85 1.45 9.21 2.18
C LEU A 85 2.60 8.26 2.54
N SER A 86 3.26 7.67 1.55
CA SER A 86 4.45 6.84 1.74
C SER A 86 5.72 7.68 1.93
N ALA A 87 6.71 7.14 2.62
CA ALA A 87 8.00 7.79 2.81
C ALA A 87 8.75 8.01 1.48
N ASN A 88 8.50 7.16 0.48
CA ASN A 88 9.07 7.27 -0.86
C ASN A 88 7.98 6.97 -1.91
N PRO A 89 7.30 8.00 -2.45
CA PRO A 89 6.18 7.84 -3.38
C PRO A 89 6.53 7.10 -4.67
N GLU A 90 7.70 7.36 -5.24
CA GLU A 90 8.11 6.76 -6.52
C GLU A 90 8.38 5.27 -6.37
N SER A 91 9.10 4.86 -5.32
CA SER A 91 9.33 3.45 -5.04
C SER A 91 8.06 2.71 -4.61
N CYS A 92 7.07 3.41 -4.04
CA CYS A 92 5.77 2.85 -3.70
C CYS A 92 5.02 2.42 -4.95
N ILE A 93 4.91 3.30 -5.95
CA ILE A 93 4.23 3.01 -7.22
C ILE A 93 4.96 1.88 -7.97
N GLN A 94 6.29 2.00 -8.08
CA GLN A 94 7.11 1.04 -8.83
C GLN A 94 7.04 -0.37 -8.23
N ARG A 95 7.22 -0.51 -6.92
CA ARG A 95 7.14 -1.81 -6.23
C ARG A 95 5.75 -2.44 -6.34
N SER A 96 4.70 -1.64 -6.25
CA SER A 96 3.32 -2.12 -6.36
C SER A 96 3.04 -2.61 -7.78
N ALA A 97 3.44 -1.84 -8.81
CA ALA A 97 3.30 -2.22 -10.20
C ALA A 97 4.15 -3.46 -10.54
N GLU A 98 5.42 -3.49 -10.17
CA GLU A 98 6.30 -4.62 -10.40
C GLU A 98 5.79 -5.90 -9.74
N SER A 99 5.34 -5.84 -8.50
CA SER A 99 4.75 -6.98 -7.80
C SER A 99 3.52 -7.52 -8.53
N PHE A 100 2.70 -6.62 -9.07
CA PHE A 100 1.51 -6.99 -9.84
C PHE A 100 1.86 -7.62 -11.19
N TYR A 101 2.85 -7.07 -11.91
CA TYR A 101 3.32 -7.62 -13.19
C TYR A 101 4.01 -8.99 -13.03
N ARG A 102 4.87 -9.14 -12.02
CA ARG A 102 5.63 -10.39 -11.80
C ARG A 102 4.77 -11.54 -11.29
N ARG A 103 3.85 -11.28 -10.36
CA ARG A 103 3.03 -12.29 -9.67
C ARG A 103 1.60 -12.37 -10.20
N GLY A 104 1.19 -11.44 -11.06
CA GLY A 104 -0.12 -11.43 -11.70
C GLY A 104 -1.28 -11.50 -10.68
N ARG A 105 -2.22 -12.37 -10.99
CA ARG A 105 -3.48 -12.52 -10.22
C ARG A 105 -3.27 -12.99 -8.78
N VAL A 106 -2.20 -13.72 -8.48
CA VAL A 106 -1.88 -14.21 -7.12
C VAL A 106 -1.60 -13.04 -6.17
N THR A 107 -1.06 -11.93 -6.67
CA THR A 107 -0.81 -10.74 -5.86
C THR A 107 -2.08 -10.24 -5.17
N LEU A 108 -3.25 -10.32 -5.82
CA LEU A 108 -4.52 -9.87 -5.23
C LEU A 108 -4.94 -10.72 -4.03
N VAL A 109 -4.68 -12.02 -4.06
CA VAL A 109 -5.03 -12.93 -2.96
C VAL A 109 -4.15 -12.67 -1.73
N VAL A 110 -2.85 -12.44 -1.95
CA VAL A 110 -1.89 -12.24 -0.84
C VAL A 110 -1.70 -10.76 -0.46
N ALA A 111 -2.25 -9.83 -1.23
CA ALA A 111 -2.08 -8.39 -1.03
C ALA A 111 -2.41 -7.94 0.40
N LYS A 112 -3.46 -8.51 1.00
CA LYS A 112 -3.90 -8.18 2.36
C LYS A 112 -2.85 -8.46 3.44
N PHE A 113 -1.95 -9.40 3.21
CA PHE A 113 -0.89 -9.74 4.17
C PHE A 113 0.36 -8.84 4.06
N ILE A 114 0.47 -8.06 2.99
CA ILE A 114 1.67 -7.26 2.72
C ILE A 114 1.35 -5.77 2.96
N PRO A 115 1.91 -5.17 4.02
CA PRO A 115 1.71 -3.75 4.30
C PRO A 115 2.12 -2.88 3.10
N GLY A 116 1.26 -1.92 2.73
CA GLY A 116 1.47 -1.04 1.58
C GLY A 116 0.97 -1.60 0.25
N ILE A 117 1.07 -2.91 -0.01
CA ILE A 117 0.44 -3.53 -1.18
C ILE A 117 -1.07 -3.69 -0.96
N ASN A 118 -1.47 -3.92 0.27
CA ASN A 118 -2.87 -4.04 0.68
C ASN A 118 -3.76 -2.93 0.10
N THR A 119 -3.39 -1.67 0.33
CA THR A 119 -4.16 -0.51 -0.12
C THR A 119 -3.93 -0.15 -1.59
N MET A 120 -2.81 -0.60 -2.18
CA MET A 120 -2.47 -0.27 -3.56
C MET A 120 -2.99 -1.27 -4.58
N ALA A 121 -3.19 -2.53 -4.19
CA ALA A 121 -3.60 -3.58 -5.11
C ALA A 121 -4.99 -3.35 -5.75
N PRO A 122 -6.05 -2.92 -5.01
CA PRO A 122 -7.35 -2.64 -5.61
C PRO A 122 -7.33 -1.52 -6.65
N PRO A 123 -6.82 -0.31 -6.36
CA PRO A 123 -6.80 0.76 -7.34
C PRO A 123 -5.87 0.46 -8.52
N LEU A 124 -4.79 -0.30 -8.31
CA LEU A 124 -3.91 -0.74 -9.39
C LEU A 124 -4.65 -1.71 -10.33
N ALA A 125 -5.35 -2.70 -9.79
CA ALA A 125 -6.18 -3.62 -10.58
C ALA A 125 -7.26 -2.87 -11.38
N GLY A 126 -7.84 -1.82 -10.79
CA GLY A 126 -8.80 -0.94 -11.43
C GLY A 126 -8.19 -0.15 -12.59
N SER A 127 -7.05 0.50 -12.37
CA SER A 127 -6.34 1.30 -13.39
C SER A 127 -5.85 0.46 -14.57
N MET A 128 -5.52 -0.79 -14.34
CA MET A 128 -5.17 -1.77 -15.37
C MET A 128 -6.38 -2.36 -16.11
N LYS A 129 -7.60 -1.83 -15.87
CA LYS A 129 -8.86 -2.25 -16.50
C LYS A 129 -9.17 -3.76 -16.33
N MET A 130 -8.76 -4.36 -15.21
CA MET A 130 -9.07 -5.74 -14.89
C MET A 130 -10.58 -5.98 -14.89
N ARG A 131 -11.04 -7.16 -15.30
CA ARG A 131 -12.47 -7.52 -15.29
C ARG A 131 -13.02 -7.52 -13.86
N PRO A 132 -14.14 -6.83 -13.54
CA PRO A 132 -14.64 -6.74 -12.16
C PRO A 132 -14.93 -8.10 -11.53
N GLN A 133 -15.44 -9.05 -12.29
CA GLN A 133 -15.71 -10.41 -11.81
C GLN A 133 -14.44 -11.14 -11.38
N GLN A 134 -13.36 -11.02 -12.15
CA GLN A 134 -12.06 -11.63 -11.80
C GLN A 134 -11.47 -10.97 -10.55
N PHE A 135 -11.55 -9.64 -10.46
CA PHE A 135 -11.14 -8.91 -9.27
C PHE A 135 -11.90 -9.41 -8.04
N LEU A 136 -13.25 -9.43 -8.12
CA LEU A 136 -14.09 -9.82 -6.99
C LEU A 136 -13.83 -11.24 -6.52
N GLN A 137 -13.66 -12.21 -7.42
CA GLN A 137 -13.38 -13.61 -7.08
C GLN A 137 -12.04 -13.77 -6.35
N LEU A 138 -10.98 -13.16 -6.88
CA LEU A 138 -9.64 -13.25 -6.28
C LEU A 138 -9.57 -12.49 -4.96
N TYR A 139 -10.22 -11.35 -4.91
CA TYR A 139 -10.22 -10.50 -3.73
C TYR A 139 -11.06 -11.10 -2.60
N LEU A 140 -12.20 -11.72 -2.94
CA LEU A 140 -13.02 -12.47 -1.98
C LEU A 140 -12.22 -13.63 -1.37
N ALA A 141 -11.51 -14.40 -2.19
CA ALA A 141 -10.64 -15.46 -1.69
C ALA A 141 -9.54 -14.92 -0.76
N GLY A 142 -8.89 -13.82 -1.12
CA GLY A 142 -7.89 -13.14 -0.29
C GLY A 142 -8.46 -12.60 1.02
N ALA A 143 -9.64 -11.98 0.97
CA ALA A 143 -10.33 -11.46 2.16
C ALA A 143 -10.74 -12.60 3.12
N CYS A 144 -11.30 -13.70 2.60
CA CYS A 144 -11.61 -14.87 3.40
C CYS A 144 -10.35 -15.44 4.07
N LEU A 145 -9.27 -15.59 3.30
CA LEU A 145 -7.99 -16.10 3.83
C LEU A 145 -7.44 -15.16 4.93
N TYR A 146 -7.51 -13.86 4.73
CA TYR A 146 -7.05 -12.87 5.70
C TYR A 146 -7.86 -12.91 6.99
N VAL A 147 -9.20 -12.92 6.90
CA VAL A 147 -10.09 -12.96 8.07
C VAL A 147 -9.94 -14.27 8.80
N LEU A 148 -9.85 -15.40 8.08
CA LEU A 148 -9.63 -16.73 8.68
C LEU A 148 -8.27 -16.84 9.36
N ALA A 149 -7.22 -16.27 8.77
CA ALA A 149 -5.89 -16.27 9.37
C ALA A 149 -5.87 -15.47 10.68
N TYR A 150 -6.24 -14.19 10.64
CA TYR A 150 -6.17 -13.34 11.84
C TYR A 150 -7.27 -13.65 12.85
N GLY A 151 -8.51 -13.85 12.40
CA GLY A 151 -9.63 -14.27 13.26
C GLY A 151 -9.41 -15.65 13.87
N GLY A 152 -8.90 -16.60 13.07
CA GLY A 152 -8.55 -17.94 13.53
C GLY A 152 -7.40 -17.95 14.53
N LEU A 153 -6.33 -17.17 14.28
CA LEU A 153 -5.25 -16.98 15.25
C LEU A 153 -5.79 -16.40 16.57
N GLY A 154 -6.64 -15.36 16.49
CA GLY A 154 -7.28 -14.80 17.67
C GLY A 154 -8.14 -15.80 18.43
N PHE A 155 -8.87 -16.64 17.71
CA PHE A 155 -9.69 -17.71 18.30
C PHE A 155 -8.84 -18.79 19.01
N VAL A 156 -7.82 -19.31 18.34
CA VAL A 156 -6.94 -20.38 18.86
C VAL A 156 -6.10 -19.89 20.05
N PHE A 157 -5.56 -18.67 19.94
CA PHE A 157 -4.72 -18.06 20.98
C PHE A 157 -5.51 -17.16 21.95
N SER A 158 -6.80 -17.40 22.11
CA SER A 158 -7.69 -16.58 22.97
C SER A 158 -7.21 -16.48 24.41
N ASP A 159 -6.68 -17.56 25.00
CA ASP A 159 -6.17 -17.57 26.37
C ASP A 159 -4.91 -16.69 26.51
N LEU A 160 -4.02 -16.74 25.52
CA LEU A 160 -2.85 -15.87 25.45
C LEU A 160 -3.28 -14.40 25.33
N MET A 161 -4.26 -14.10 24.47
CA MET A 161 -4.83 -12.76 24.31
C MET A 161 -5.43 -12.26 25.64
N ARG A 162 -6.11 -13.11 26.37
CA ARG A 162 -6.65 -12.78 27.70
C ARG A 162 -5.54 -12.49 28.70
N SER A 163 -4.51 -13.32 28.74
CA SER A 163 -3.35 -13.13 29.62
C SER A 163 -2.63 -11.83 29.33
N ILE A 164 -2.42 -11.51 28.05
CA ILE A 164 -1.82 -10.23 27.61
C ILE A 164 -2.69 -9.04 28.02
N THR A 165 -4.01 -9.10 27.77
CA THR A 165 -4.91 -7.99 28.13
C THR A 165 -5.01 -7.80 29.65
N HIS A 166 -5.01 -8.87 30.42
CA HIS A 166 -4.99 -8.80 31.88
C HIS A 166 -3.67 -8.22 32.41
N SER A 167 -2.55 -8.64 31.85
CA SER A 167 -1.22 -8.10 32.18
C SER A 167 -1.10 -6.62 31.79
N LEU A 168 -1.65 -6.21 30.66
CA LEU A 168 -1.72 -4.82 30.23
C LEU A 168 -2.58 -3.97 31.16
N GLN A 169 -3.72 -4.50 31.63
CA GLN A 169 -4.59 -3.81 32.60
C GLN A 169 -3.94 -3.70 34.00
N SER A 170 -3.17 -4.70 34.41
CA SER A 170 -2.45 -4.67 35.69
C SER A 170 -1.19 -3.79 35.66
N ALA A 171 -0.60 -3.57 34.47
CA ALA A 171 0.58 -2.71 34.29
C ALA A 171 0.24 -1.19 34.31
N GLY A 172 -1.07 -0.83 34.31
CA GLY A 172 -1.55 0.53 34.50
C GLY A 172 -0.97 1.57 33.54
N HIS A 173 -0.83 2.81 34.01
CA HIS A 173 -0.33 3.95 33.22
C HIS A 173 1.07 3.76 32.58
N ALA A 174 1.90 2.87 33.10
CA ALA A 174 3.22 2.58 32.51
C ALA A 174 3.11 2.06 31.09
N MET A 175 2.13 1.20 30.79
CA MET A 175 1.92 0.66 29.44
C MET A 175 1.35 1.72 28.49
N GLU A 176 0.43 2.57 28.95
CA GLU A 176 -0.08 3.69 28.15
C GLU A 176 1.07 4.63 27.74
N ILE A 177 1.99 4.91 28.67
CA ILE A 177 3.18 5.72 28.40
C ILE A 177 4.10 5.03 27.38
N VAL A 178 4.35 3.73 27.51
CA VAL A 178 5.19 2.98 26.57
C VAL A 178 4.58 2.98 25.17
N VAL A 179 3.28 2.76 25.05
CA VAL A 179 2.57 2.81 23.76
C VAL A 179 2.60 4.23 23.18
N ALA A 180 2.34 5.25 24.00
CA ALA A 180 2.38 6.65 23.58
C ALA A 180 3.80 7.04 23.11
N LEU A 181 4.83 6.63 23.82
CA LEU A 181 6.24 6.85 23.43
C LEU A 181 6.60 6.10 22.15
N GLY A 182 6.08 4.87 21.97
CA GLY A 182 6.27 4.09 20.75
C GLY A 182 5.62 4.78 19.53
N ILE A 183 4.39 5.28 19.69
CA ILE A 183 3.70 6.05 18.64
C ILE A 183 4.43 7.37 18.36
N ALA A 184 4.82 8.10 19.39
CA ALA A 184 5.58 9.35 19.25
C ALA A 184 6.93 9.10 18.54
N GLY A 185 7.66 8.07 18.95
CA GLY A 185 8.91 7.66 18.30
C GLY A 185 8.72 7.29 16.83
N TYR A 186 7.66 6.54 16.52
CA TYR A 186 7.31 6.21 15.13
C TYR A 186 6.97 7.45 14.31
N VAL A 187 6.18 8.38 14.86
CA VAL A 187 5.83 9.64 14.18
C VAL A 187 7.08 10.50 13.95
N LEU A 188 7.95 10.64 14.95
CA LEU A 188 9.21 11.37 14.82
C LEU A 188 10.13 10.72 13.78
N TYR A 189 10.25 9.39 13.78
CA TYR A 189 10.99 8.65 12.76
C TYR A 189 10.42 8.89 11.35
N ARG A 190 9.11 8.93 11.20
CA ARG A 190 8.44 9.24 9.93
C ARG A 190 8.69 10.67 9.48
N ILE A 191 8.64 11.63 10.40
CA ILE A 191 8.96 13.03 10.12
C ILE A 191 10.44 13.17 9.70
N TRP A 192 11.34 12.50 10.41
CA TRP A 192 12.76 12.48 10.08
C TRP A 192 13.03 11.86 8.71
N LEU A 193 12.40 10.73 8.39
CA LEU A 193 12.46 10.14 7.05
C LEU A 193 11.94 11.10 5.99
N TYR A 194 10.81 11.73 6.23
CA TYR A 194 10.23 12.70 5.30
C TYR A 194 11.17 13.89 5.07
N GLN A 195 11.79 14.41 6.11
CA GLN A 195 12.78 15.48 5.99
C GLN A 195 14.05 15.03 5.27
N LYS A 196 14.54 13.82 5.57
CA LYS A 196 15.75 13.25 4.95
C LYS A 196 15.57 13.03 3.44
N TYR A 197 14.39 12.61 3.00
CA TYR A 197 14.11 12.37 1.57
C TYR A 197 13.52 13.59 0.85
N ARG A 198 13.20 14.67 1.58
CA ARG A 198 12.70 15.92 1.01
C ARG A 198 13.71 16.66 0.09
N PRO A 199 15.04 16.58 0.26
CA PRO A 199 16.00 17.21 -0.65
C PRO A 199 16.11 16.53 -2.03
N TYR A 200 15.60 15.30 -2.21
CA TYR A 200 15.41 14.72 -3.54
C TYR A 200 14.24 15.43 -4.27
N LYS A 201 14.31 16.76 -4.25
CA LYS A 201 13.36 17.61 -4.94
C LYS A 201 13.50 17.43 -6.43
N VAL A 202 12.35 16.99 -6.97
CA VAL A 202 11.85 17.35 -8.28
C VAL A 202 12.96 17.86 -9.17
N VAL A 203 13.55 16.97 -9.94
CA VAL A 203 14.33 17.36 -11.11
C VAL A 203 13.45 18.33 -11.91
N PRO A 204 13.93 19.56 -12.22
CA PRO A 204 13.12 20.54 -12.93
C PRO A 204 12.64 19.93 -14.25
N ARG A 205 11.35 19.94 -14.46
CA ARG A 205 10.76 19.49 -15.72
C ARG A 205 10.77 20.64 -16.70
N ILE A 206 11.25 20.36 -17.90
CA ILE A 206 11.24 21.31 -19.01
C ILE A 206 10.14 20.91 -20.01
N PRO A 207 9.45 21.86 -20.63
CA PRO A 207 8.51 21.60 -21.72
C PRO A 207 9.22 20.94 -22.91
N VAL A 208 8.49 20.10 -23.64
CA VAL A 208 9.04 19.34 -24.78
C VAL A 208 9.58 20.29 -25.87
N GLU A 209 8.90 21.43 -26.09
CA GLU A 209 9.29 22.44 -27.07
C GLU A 209 10.63 23.11 -26.70
N GLU A 210 10.86 23.31 -25.41
CA GLU A 210 12.12 23.86 -24.93
C GLU A 210 13.25 22.83 -25.03
N ALA A 211 12.96 21.57 -24.67
CA ALA A 211 13.92 20.48 -24.85
C ALA A 211 14.33 20.32 -26.32
N ALA A 212 13.36 20.35 -27.25
CA ALA A 212 13.62 20.27 -28.68
C ALA A 212 14.48 21.43 -29.19
N ARG A 213 14.20 22.66 -28.76
CA ARG A 213 15.02 23.84 -29.11
C ARG A 213 16.45 23.71 -28.61
N ARG A 214 16.64 23.28 -27.37
CA ARG A 214 17.96 23.11 -26.78
C ARG A 214 18.75 21.99 -27.44
N LEU A 215 18.10 20.87 -27.78
CA LEU A 215 18.72 19.75 -28.51
C LEU A 215 19.22 20.14 -29.92
N THR A 216 18.51 21.08 -30.60
CA THR A 216 18.93 21.58 -31.92
C THR A 216 20.03 22.63 -31.86
N SER A 217 20.15 23.36 -30.77
CA SER A 217 21.08 24.46 -30.60
C SER A 217 22.38 24.12 -29.86
N ASN A 218 22.42 22.99 -29.14
CA ASN A 218 23.55 22.62 -28.28
C ASN A 218 23.93 21.15 -28.41
N ASN A 219 25.11 20.87 -28.94
CA ASN A 219 25.66 19.51 -29.06
C ASN A 219 26.13 18.89 -27.72
N GLY A 220 26.05 19.63 -26.62
CA GLY A 220 26.46 19.20 -25.28
C GLY A 220 25.35 18.48 -24.45
N ILE A 221 24.19 18.21 -25.05
CA ILE A 221 23.07 17.59 -24.35
C ILE A 221 23.02 16.09 -24.68
N LEU A 222 22.85 15.29 -23.59
CA LEU A 222 22.63 13.85 -23.70
C LEU A 222 21.19 13.52 -23.30
N LEU A 223 20.45 12.91 -24.20
CA LEU A 223 19.09 12.45 -23.95
C LEU A 223 19.10 11.00 -23.48
N VAL A 224 18.48 10.71 -22.34
CA VAL A 224 18.47 9.38 -21.72
C VAL A 224 17.05 8.87 -21.57
N ASP A 225 16.80 7.69 -22.12
CA ASP A 225 15.53 6.97 -22.00
C ASP A 225 15.56 6.12 -20.71
N VAL A 226 14.71 6.48 -19.74
CA VAL A 226 14.57 5.78 -18.46
C VAL A 226 13.21 5.11 -18.30
N ARG A 227 12.55 4.77 -19.42
CA ARG A 227 11.27 4.04 -19.37
C ARG A 227 11.44 2.66 -18.74
N SER A 228 10.50 2.23 -17.92
CA SER A 228 10.49 0.89 -17.32
C SER A 228 10.16 -0.19 -18.38
N HIS A 229 10.50 -1.45 -18.06
CA HIS A 229 10.27 -2.61 -18.94
C HIS A 229 8.85 -2.73 -19.50
N GLY A 230 7.82 -2.27 -18.78
CA GLY A 230 6.44 -2.33 -19.25
C GLY A 230 6.06 -1.28 -20.29
N TYR A 231 6.89 -0.27 -20.51
CA TYR A 231 6.71 0.82 -21.48
C TYR A 231 7.80 0.86 -22.55
N TYR A 232 8.73 -0.06 -22.47
CA TYR A 232 9.82 -0.21 -23.42
C TYR A 232 9.86 -1.64 -23.93
N ASP A 233 9.54 -1.81 -25.20
CA ASP A 233 9.77 -3.02 -25.98
C ASP A 233 10.70 -2.71 -27.17
N GLU A 234 11.14 -3.73 -27.87
CA GLU A 234 12.05 -3.56 -29.02
C GLU A 234 11.44 -2.74 -30.17
N ALA A 235 10.10 -2.69 -30.25
CA ALA A 235 9.35 -1.94 -31.24
C ALA A 235 8.99 -0.51 -30.79
N ALA A 236 9.31 -0.13 -29.53
CA ALA A 236 8.97 1.18 -29.00
C ALA A 236 9.70 2.31 -29.72
N SER A 237 8.97 3.34 -30.14
CA SER A 237 9.54 4.54 -30.74
C SER A 237 10.54 5.20 -29.78
N ARG A 238 11.73 5.54 -30.29
CA ARG A 238 12.81 6.20 -29.52
C ARG A 238 13.09 7.56 -30.11
N ILE A 239 13.52 8.49 -29.27
CA ILE A 239 14.04 9.77 -29.72
C ILE A 239 15.44 9.51 -30.34
N LYS A 240 15.66 9.97 -31.56
CA LYS A 240 16.93 9.76 -32.27
C LYS A 240 18.10 10.33 -31.46
N GLY A 241 19.12 9.51 -31.23
CA GLY A 241 20.30 9.90 -30.43
C GLY A 241 20.17 9.73 -28.93
N SER A 242 19.03 9.20 -28.43
CA SER A 242 18.90 8.89 -26.99
C SER A 242 19.64 7.59 -26.64
N ILE A 243 20.22 7.57 -25.45
CA ILE A 243 20.81 6.40 -24.81
C ILE A 243 19.79 5.79 -23.86
N ARG A 244 19.65 4.47 -23.87
CA ARG A 244 18.81 3.79 -22.90
C ARG A 244 19.59 3.47 -21.63
N ILE A 245 18.96 3.75 -20.49
CA ILE A 245 19.40 3.28 -19.18
C ILE A 245 18.25 2.51 -18.53
N GLU A 246 18.54 1.30 -18.08
CA GLU A 246 17.56 0.49 -17.40
C GLU A 246 17.40 0.95 -15.94
N PRO A 247 16.18 1.31 -15.49
CA PRO A 247 15.96 1.82 -14.13
C PRO A 247 16.43 0.86 -13.03
N ASN A 248 16.47 -0.46 -13.30
CA ASN A 248 16.91 -1.47 -12.34
C ASN A 248 18.44 -1.50 -12.15
N ASN A 249 19.22 -1.04 -13.16
CA ASN A 249 20.69 -1.02 -13.14
C ASN A 249 21.24 0.41 -13.06
N LEU A 250 20.40 1.38 -12.72
CA LEU A 250 20.72 2.80 -12.74
C LEU A 250 22.00 3.15 -11.96
N ALA A 251 22.25 2.50 -10.81
CA ALA A 251 23.42 2.78 -9.97
C ALA A 251 24.75 2.40 -10.62
N GLU A 252 24.76 1.43 -11.53
CA GLU A 252 25.95 1.01 -12.29
C GLU A 252 26.11 1.83 -13.57
N GLU A 253 25.02 2.04 -14.28
CA GLU A 253 25.03 2.72 -15.58
C GLU A 253 25.28 4.23 -15.47
N ILE A 254 24.84 4.88 -14.39
CA ILE A 254 25.14 6.30 -14.11
C ILE A 254 26.66 6.58 -14.07
N LYS A 255 27.47 5.60 -13.63
CA LYS A 255 28.92 5.78 -13.55
C LYS A 255 29.55 5.97 -14.93
N ASN A 256 28.93 5.45 -15.97
CA ASN A 256 29.38 5.48 -17.34
C ASN A 256 28.87 6.69 -18.12
N LEU A 257 28.02 7.52 -17.53
CA LEU A 257 27.52 8.73 -18.17
C LEU A 257 28.58 9.83 -18.18
N PRO A 258 28.67 10.60 -19.27
CA PRO A 258 29.59 11.72 -19.40
C PRO A 258 29.18 12.81 -18.37
N LYS A 259 30.15 13.26 -17.57
CA LYS A 259 29.93 14.27 -16.52
C LYS A 259 30.01 15.70 -17.05
N ASP A 260 30.44 15.88 -18.26
CA ASP A 260 30.65 17.13 -18.98
C ASP A 260 29.44 17.55 -19.82
N LYS A 261 28.40 16.67 -19.90
CA LYS A 261 27.18 16.93 -20.69
C LYS A 261 25.99 17.20 -19.79
N GLU A 262 25.09 18.05 -20.26
CA GLU A 262 23.77 18.24 -19.65
C GLU A 262 22.88 17.04 -19.99
N ILE A 263 22.37 16.35 -18.95
CA ILE A 263 21.62 15.11 -19.12
C ILE A 263 20.13 15.39 -18.97
N TYR A 264 19.37 15.05 -20.01
CA TYR A 264 17.91 15.12 -20.01
C TYR A 264 17.33 13.72 -19.98
N LEU A 265 16.54 13.45 -18.94
CA LEU A 265 15.85 12.18 -18.77
C LEU A 265 14.44 12.29 -19.34
N TYR A 266 14.00 11.31 -20.12
CA TYR A 266 12.61 11.20 -20.51
C TYR A 266 12.05 9.82 -20.16
N CYS A 267 10.78 9.84 -19.72
CA CYS A 267 9.97 8.65 -19.55
C CYS A 267 8.54 8.94 -20.02
N THR A 268 7.78 7.90 -20.28
CA THR A 268 6.34 8.01 -20.63
C THR A 268 5.48 7.89 -19.39
#